data_f5300c3ead3574e1fa671e0ec4d4f7a8
#
_entry.id   f5300c3ead3574e1fa671e0ec4d4f7a8
#
_cell.length_a   1.000
_cell.length_b   1.000
_cell.length_c   1.000
_cell.angle_alpha   90.00
_cell.angle_beta   90.00
_cell.angle_gamma   90.00
#
_symmetry.space_group_name_H-M   'P 1'
#
loop_
_entity.id
_entity.type
_entity.pdbx_description
1 polymer ?
#
loop_
_entity_poly.entity_id
_entity_poly.type
_entity_poly.pdbx_seq_one_letter_code
_entity_poly.pdbx_strand_id
1 'polypeptide(L)'
;MQTIQNVDQDACWQQFQPKVNGLIVLEKVLHGRKCDFCLLTSSLSSVLGGLSFASYSAGNIFMDAFAQKYHQINAIPWISINLDAWQFENEAGRRSGLGASLAELAIKPEEGKEVFRRIFSMASMPQLVISTGKLQTRIEQWVAMESSPDTKSSKKRELSSKHVRPEVSTAYVAPRNENEQAIADIWQELLGIERVGIDDNYFELGGDSLLATQIIYRIREKFKVEISLDNFFEDASVSALSEIIGTVLWLKESQLKASTSMQQGYEEI
;
A
#
# COMPACT_ATOMS: atom_id res chain seq x y z
N MET A 1 2.38 -8.56 -7.53
CA MET A 1 2.62 -8.26 -6.11
C MET A 1 1.64 -9.08 -5.31
N GLN A 2 2.05 -9.62 -4.17
CA GLN A 2 1.25 -10.57 -3.40
C GLN A 2 1.30 -10.17 -1.93
N THR A 3 0.22 -10.41 -1.18
CA THR A 3 0.23 -10.18 0.28
C THR A 3 1.20 -11.15 0.96
N ILE A 4 1.58 -10.81 2.20
CA ILE A 4 2.59 -11.61 2.94
C ILE A 4 2.14 -13.06 3.16
N GLN A 5 0.83 -13.31 3.21
CA GLN A 5 0.24 -14.64 3.38
C GLN A 5 0.36 -15.50 2.11
N ASN A 6 0.38 -14.86 0.94
CA ASN A 6 0.38 -15.50 -0.38
C ASN A 6 1.74 -15.42 -1.09
N VAL A 7 2.74 -14.82 -0.44
CA VAL A 7 4.10 -14.75 -0.98
C VAL A 7 4.71 -16.15 -0.94
N ASP A 8 4.93 -16.73 -2.11
CA ASP A 8 5.64 -17.98 -2.30
C ASP A 8 7.14 -17.76 -2.59
N GLN A 9 7.88 -18.84 -2.67
CA GLN A 9 9.31 -18.82 -2.93
C GLN A 9 9.64 -18.26 -4.31
N ASP A 10 8.82 -18.52 -5.32
CA ASP A 10 9.05 -18.05 -6.70
C ASP A 10 8.86 -16.55 -6.80
N ALA A 11 7.82 -16.00 -6.17
CA ALA A 11 7.59 -14.56 -6.10
C ALA A 11 8.73 -13.83 -5.36
N CYS A 12 9.24 -14.40 -4.26
CA CYS A 12 10.44 -13.89 -3.60
C CYS A 12 11.65 -13.95 -4.51
N TRP A 13 11.87 -15.07 -5.19
CA TRP A 13 13.01 -15.28 -6.07
C TRP A 13 13.04 -14.28 -7.22
N GLN A 14 11.90 -14.02 -7.86
CA GLN A 14 11.77 -13.02 -8.91
C GLN A 14 12.20 -11.61 -8.46
N GLN A 15 11.93 -11.25 -7.19
CA GLN A 15 12.35 -9.96 -6.63
C GLN A 15 13.81 -9.97 -6.19
N PHE A 16 14.30 -11.08 -5.65
CA PHE A 16 15.64 -11.16 -5.09
C PHE A 16 16.72 -11.40 -6.15
N GLN A 17 16.40 -12.12 -7.22
CA GLN A 17 17.37 -12.41 -8.27
C GLN A 17 18.04 -11.16 -8.83
N PRO A 18 17.34 -10.11 -9.29
CA PRO A 18 17.98 -8.91 -9.81
C PRO A 18 18.62 -8.06 -8.69
N LYS A 19 18.02 -7.99 -7.51
CA LYS A 19 18.42 -7.06 -6.44
C LYS A 19 19.49 -7.63 -5.51
N VAL A 20 19.42 -8.92 -5.19
CA VAL A 20 20.38 -9.61 -4.30
C VAL A 20 21.47 -10.25 -5.13
N ASN A 21 21.13 -11.21 -5.99
CA ASN A 21 22.14 -11.95 -6.77
C ASN A 21 22.82 -11.05 -7.81
N GLY A 22 22.05 -10.21 -8.49
CA GLY A 22 22.58 -9.23 -9.43
C GLY A 22 23.58 -8.26 -8.79
N LEU A 23 23.32 -7.85 -7.57
CA LEU A 23 24.20 -6.93 -6.83
C LEU A 23 25.51 -7.62 -6.41
N ILE A 24 25.45 -8.88 -5.98
CA ILE A 24 26.65 -9.69 -5.68
C ILE A 24 27.50 -9.89 -6.94
N VAL A 25 26.86 -10.10 -8.09
CA VAL A 25 27.59 -10.20 -9.37
C VAL A 25 28.19 -8.86 -9.75
N LEU A 26 27.45 -7.76 -9.60
CA LEU A 26 27.92 -6.42 -9.91
C LEU A 26 29.16 -6.04 -9.09
N GLU A 27 29.16 -6.37 -7.79
CA GLU A 27 30.32 -6.14 -6.90
C GLU A 27 31.56 -6.88 -7.43
N LYS A 28 31.42 -8.15 -7.78
CA LYS A 28 32.54 -8.95 -8.34
C LYS A 28 33.04 -8.37 -9.65
N VAL A 29 32.14 -7.89 -10.52
CA VAL A 29 32.52 -7.28 -11.82
C VAL A 29 33.24 -5.95 -11.63
N LEU A 30 32.83 -5.17 -10.63
CA LEU A 30 33.44 -3.86 -10.31
C LEU A 30 34.73 -3.98 -9.49
N HIS A 31 35.02 -5.15 -8.94
CA HIS A 31 36.22 -5.37 -8.12
C HIS A 31 37.51 -5.02 -8.90
N GLY A 32 38.32 -4.15 -8.33
CA GLY A 32 39.56 -3.67 -8.96
C GLY A 32 39.39 -2.70 -10.13
N ARG A 33 38.15 -2.34 -10.49
CA ARG A 33 37.88 -1.31 -11.51
C ARG A 33 37.85 0.09 -10.92
N LYS A 34 38.10 1.09 -11.74
CA LYS A 34 37.96 2.50 -11.37
C LYS A 34 36.59 2.98 -11.80
N CYS A 35 35.78 3.41 -10.82
CA CYS A 35 34.50 4.07 -11.02
C CYS A 35 34.39 5.21 -10.03
N ASP A 36 33.77 6.30 -10.41
CA ASP A 36 33.59 7.46 -9.53
C ASP A 36 32.56 7.14 -8.43
N PHE A 37 31.55 6.35 -8.74
CA PHE A 37 30.55 5.84 -7.79
C PHE A 37 29.75 4.68 -8.42
N CYS A 38 29.03 3.93 -7.58
CA CYS A 38 28.01 2.97 -7.98
C CYS A 38 26.68 3.37 -7.32
N LEU A 39 25.69 3.71 -8.15
CA LEU A 39 24.37 4.15 -7.70
C LEU A 39 23.37 3.02 -7.82
N LEU A 40 22.69 2.68 -6.72
CA LEU A 40 21.67 1.66 -6.63
C LEU A 40 20.29 2.31 -6.53
N THR A 41 19.41 2.00 -7.48
CA THR A 41 18.02 2.47 -7.46
C THR A 41 17.17 1.59 -6.55
N SER A 42 17.08 1.97 -5.29
CA SER A 42 16.20 1.39 -4.30
C SER A 42 14.81 2.08 -4.32
N SER A 43 13.98 1.83 -3.36
CA SER A 43 12.62 2.34 -3.31
C SER A 43 12.28 2.89 -1.93
N LEU A 44 11.43 3.90 -1.90
CA LEU A 44 10.86 4.42 -0.66
C LEU A 44 10.03 3.36 0.09
N SER A 45 9.62 2.27 -0.59
CA SER A 45 9.00 1.11 0.03
C SER A 45 9.87 0.39 1.07
N SER A 46 11.20 0.56 1.02
CA SER A 46 12.11 0.04 2.06
C SER A 46 11.97 0.79 3.39
N VAL A 47 11.46 2.02 3.35
CA VAL A 47 11.24 2.88 4.53
C VAL A 47 9.78 2.83 4.98
N LEU A 48 8.84 2.95 4.03
CA LEU A 48 7.41 3.05 4.31
C LEU A 48 6.69 1.69 4.29
N GLY A 49 7.34 0.64 3.77
CA GLY A 49 6.65 -0.62 3.50
C GLY A 49 5.69 -0.49 2.33
N GLY A 50 4.55 -1.14 2.45
CA GLY A 50 3.44 -1.10 1.51
C GLY A 50 2.74 -2.46 1.43
N LEU A 51 1.43 -2.43 1.21
CA LEU A 51 0.64 -3.63 1.00
C LEU A 51 1.15 -4.37 -0.24
N SER A 52 1.26 -5.68 -0.15
CA SER A 52 1.77 -6.53 -1.23
C SER A 52 3.22 -6.26 -1.68
N PHE A 53 3.98 -5.47 -0.94
CA PHE A 53 5.38 -5.13 -1.26
C PHE A 53 6.43 -5.90 -0.45
N ALA A 54 6.06 -6.91 0.36
CA ALA A 54 6.97 -7.56 1.31
C ALA A 54 8.28 -8.03 0.66
N SER A 55 8.23 -8.85 -0.39
CA SER A 55 9.42 -9.33 -1.11
C SER A 55 10.15 -8.22 -1.87
N TYR A 56 9.42 -7.27 -2.46
CA TYR A 56 9.99 -6.11 -3.14
C TYR A 56 10.75 -5.21 -2.15
N SER A 57 10.12 -4.86 -1.02
CA SER A 57 10.76 -4.04 0.02
C SER A 57 11.98 -4.73 0.61
N ALA A 58 11.90 -6.05 0.87
CA ALA A 58 13.03 -6.83 1.37
C ALA A 58 14.23 -6.79 0.42
N GLY A 59 14.01 -6.93 -0.89
CA GLY A 59 15.07 -6.79 -1.89
C GLY A 59 15.69 -5.39 -1.93
N ASN A 60 14.89 -4.35 -1.73
CA ASN A 60 15.39 -2.96 -1.66
C ASN A 60 16.15 -2.70 -0.34
N ILE A 61 15.66 -3.19 0.80
CA ILE A 61 16.36 -3.12 2.10
C ILE A 61 17.73 -3.80 2.01
N PHE A 62 17.82 -4.94 1.31
CA PHE A 62 19.10 -5.60 1.07
C PHE A 62 20.06 -4.69 0.30
N MET A 63 19.61 -4.00 -0.76
CA MET A 63 20.42 -3.06 -1.53
C MET A 63 20.89 -1.89 -0.65
N ASP A 64 20.03 -1.36 0.21
CA ASP A 64 20.37 -0.28 1.15
C ASP A 64 21.47 -0.70 2.12
N ALA A 65 21.32 -1.87 2.76
CA ALA A 65 22.30 -2.44 3.67
C ALA A 65 23.64 -2.76 2.96
N PHE A 66 23.56 -3.25 1.72
CA PHE A 66 24.72 -3.52 0.89
C PHE A 66 25.49 -2.23 0.58
N ALA A 67 24.81 -1.18 0.14
CA ALA A 67 25.42 0.12 -0.14
C ALA A 67 26.10 0.68 1.12
N GLN A 68 25.44 0.65 2.28
CA GLN A 68 26.02 1.10 3.56
C GLN A 68 27.31 0.35 3.89
N LYS A 69 27.33 -0.97 3.76
CA LYS A 69 28.51 -1.79 4.02
C LYS A 69 29.64 -1.48 3.05
N TYR A 70 29.35 -1.52 1.76
CA TYR A 70 30.37 -1.41 0.72
C TYR A 70 30.90 0.01 0.53
N HIS A 71 30.11 1.02 0.85
CA HIS A 71 30.59 2.41 0.89
C HIS A 71 31.74 2.63 1.89
N GLN A 72 31.76 1.86 2.98
CA GLN A 72 32.77 1.98 4.03
C GLN A 72 34.07 1.21 3.70
N ILE A 73 33.97 0.11 2.97
CA ILE A 73 35.08 -0.84 2.80
C ILE A 73 35.64 -0.88 1.38
N ASN A 74 34.96 -0.30 0.40
CA ASN A 74 35.38 -0.30 -1.00
C ASN A 74 35.96 1.06 -1.42
N ALA A 75 36.84 1.03 -2.43
CA ALA A 75 37.35 2.25 -3.04
C ALA A 75 36.30 2.97 -3.90
N ILE A 76 35.31 2.25 -4.42
CA ILE A 76 34.17 2.80 -5.16
C ILE A 76 33.09 3.17 -4.16
N PRO A 77 32.62 4.43 -4.10
CA PRO A 77 31.47 4.81 -3.27
C PRO A 77 30.19 4.12 -3.76
N TRP A 78 29.59 3.30 -2.91
CA TRP A 78 28.29 2.67 -3.16
C TRP A 78 27.21 3.52 -2.52
N ILE A 79 26.19 3.90 -3.30
CA ILE A 79 25.13 4.82 -2.87
C ILE A 79 23.78 4.18 -3.20
N SER A 80 22.94 3.98 -2.21
CA SER A 80 21.54 3.57 -2.43
C SER A 80 20.64 4.78 -2.38
N ILE A 81 19.69 4.86 -3.34
CA ILE A 81 18.69 5.91 -3.39
C ILE A 81 17.29 5.31 -3.31
N ASN A 82 16.57 5.63 -2.24
CA ASN A 82 15.20 5.21 -2.01
C ASN A 82 14.26 6.19 -2.73
N LEU A 83 13.89 5.88 -3.96
CA LEU A 83 13.06 6.74 -4.80
C LEU A 83 11.58 6.54 -4.52
N ASP A 84 10.81 7.60 -4.59
CA ASP A 84 9.36 7.56 -4.71
C ASP A 84 8.94 7.06 -6.11
N ALA A 85 7.65 6.79 -6.30
CA ALA A 85 7.13 6.42 -7.61
C ALA A 85 7.45 7.49 -8.67
N TRP A 86 7.56 7.08 -9.93
CA TRP A 86 7.80 8.00 -11.05
C TRP A 86 6.54 8.18 -11.88
N GLN A 87 6.28 9.40 -12.31
CA GLN A 87 5.25 9.71 -13.29
C GLN A 87 5.87 9.72 -14.70
N PHE A 88 5.43 8.81 -15.55
CA PHE A 88 5.83 8.78 -16.97
C PHE A 88 4.72 9.34 -17.84
N GLU A 89 5.06 10.16 -18.84
CA GLU A 89 4.09 10.87 -19.72
C GLU A 89 3.12 9.93 -20.45
N ASN A 90 3.52 8.69 -20.71
CA ASN A 90 2.70 7.70 -21.44
C ASN A 90 1.67 6.98 -20.56
N GLU A 91 1.64 7.21 -19.28
CA GLU A 91 0.70 6.57 -18.34
C GLU A 91 -0.52 7.43 -18.00
N ALA A 92 -0.67 8.60 -18.62
CA ALA A 92 -1.85 9.46 -18.43
C ALA A 92 -3.19 8.78 -18.80
N GLY A 93 -3.17 7.64 -19.52
CA GLY A 93 -4.32 6.80 -19.86
C GLY A 93 -4.39 5.48 -19.08
N ARG A 94 -3.31 5.06 -18.41
CA ARG A 94 -3.28 3.94 -17.49
C ARG A 94 -3.08 4.48 -16.07
N ARG A 95 -4.15 4.87 -15.43
CA ARG A 95 -4.22 4.98 -13.95
C ARG A 95 -4.12 3.54 -13.42
N SER A 96 -2.93 2.99 -13.52
CA SER A 96 -2.60 1.66 -13.06
C SER A 96 -2.55 1.68 -11.54
N GLY A 97 -3.56 1.15 -10.86
CA GLY A 97 -3.49 0.56 -9.51
C GLY A 97 -2.85 1.33 -8.33
N LEU A 98 -2.22 2.46 -8.60
CA LEU A 98 -1.72 3.40 -7.59
C LEU A 98 -2.85 4.38 -7.32
N GLY A 99 -3.38 4.37 -6.12
CA GLY A 99 -4.45 5.29 -5.72
C GLY A 99 -4.10 6.75 -5.99
N ALA A 100 -5.10 7.61 -6.14
CA ALA A 100 -4.94 9.02 -6.51
C ALA A 100 -3.92 9.76 -5.63
N SER A 101 -3.85 9.46 -4.33
CA SER A 101 -2.91 10.07 -3.38
C SER A 101 -1.45 9.69 -3.63
N LEU A 102 -1.18 8.47 -4.11
CA LEU A 102 0.17 8.03 -4.50
C LEU A 102 0.59 8.60 -5.85
N ALA A 103 -0.35 8.79 -6.78
CA ALA A 103 -0.08 9.43 -8.05
C ALA A 103 0.32 10.90 -7.89
N GLU A 104 -0.27 11.61 -6.91
CA GLU A 104 0.11 12.99 -6.56
C GLU A 104 1.52 13.09 -5.98
N LEU A 105 2.00 12.04 -5.32
CA LEU A 105 3.34 11.95 -4.75
C LEU A 105 4.38 11.36 -5.72
N ALA A 106 4.00 11.04 -6.95
CA ALA A 106 4.95 10.53 -7.94
C ALA A 106 5.90 11.64 -8.42
N ILE A 107 7.18 11.29 -8.53
CA ILE A 107 8.24 12.19 -9.02
C ILE A 107 7.96 12.50 -10.49
N LYS A 108 7.78 13.78 -10.81
CA LYS A 108 7.62 14.25 -12.17
C LYS A 108 8.96 14.29 -12.91
N PRO A 109 9.00 14.21 -14.25
CA PRO A 109 10.24 14.23 -15.02
C PRO A 109 11.16 15.41 -14.69
N GLU A 110 10.61 16.60 -14.51
CA GLU A 110 11.39 17.80 -14.16
C GLU A 110 11.95 17.74 -12.75
N GLU A 111 11.17 17.22 -11.80
CA GLU A 111 11.62 16.98 -10.41
C GLU A 111 12.74 15.94 -10.38
N GLY A 112 12.65 14.92 -11.22
CA GLY A 112 13.66 13.87 -11.36
C GLY A 112 15.04 14.42 -11.73
N LYS A 113 15.12 15.40 -12.65
CA LYS A 113 16.39 16.08 -12.99
C LYS A 113 17.02 16.75 -11.77
N GLU A 114 16.22 17.46 -10.97
CA GLU A 114 16.68 18.11 -9.76
C GLU A 114 17.09 17.09 -8.69
N VAL A 115 16.35 15.99 -8.56
CA VAL A 115 16.69 14.87 -7.64
C VAL A 115 18.09 14.36 -7.97
N PHE A 116 18.38 14.00 -9.22
CA PHE A 116 19.70 13.50 -9.59
C PHE A 116 20.80 14.55 -9.40
N ARG A 117 20.53 15.81 -9.71
CA ARG A 117 21.49 16.89 -9.45
C ARG A 117 21.89 16.97 -7.99
N ARG A 118 20.93 16.83 -7.08
CA ARG A 118 21.17 16.80 -5.62
C ARG A 118 21.91 15.53 -5.18
N ILE A 119 21.52 14.37 -5.68
CA ILE A 119 22.17 13.10 -5.38
C ILE A 119 23.66 13.18 -5.68
N PHE A 120 24.05 13.70 -6.86
CA PHE A 120 25.46 13.83 -7.23
C PHE A 120 26.24 14.81 -6.34
N SER A 121 25.56 15.81 -5.76
CA SER A 121 26.21 16.71 -4.80
C SER A 121 26.37 16.08 -3.39
N MET A 122 25.70 14.96 -3.12
CA MET A 122 25.66 14.26 -1.83
C MET A 122 26.30 12.86 -1.90
N ALA A 123 27.18 12.62 -2.88
CA ALA A 123 27.77 11.29 -3.14
C ALA A 123 28.60 10.70 -1.98
N SER A 124 28.87 11.48 -0.93
CA SER A 124 29.51 11.01 0.32
C SER A 124 28.56 10.22 1.24
N MET A 125 27.27 10.24 0.96
CA MET A 125 26.24 9.55 1.78
C MET A 125 25.94 8.17 1.19
N PRO A 126 26.02 7.07 1.98
CA PRO A 126 25.77 5.71 1.47
C PRO A 126 24.30 5.45 1.14
N GLN A 127 23.37 6.24 1.69
CA GLN A 127 21.94 6.11 1.45
C GLN A 127 21.28 7.48 1.43
N LEU A 128 20.40 7.68 0.46
CA LEU A 128 19.59 8.90 0.30
C LEU A 128 18.13 8.52 0.12
N VAL A 129 17.25 9.14 0.88
CA VAL A 129 15.81 8.94 0.81
C VAL A 129 15.17 10.13 0.09
N ILE A 130 14.48 9.86 -1.00
CA ILE A 130 13.81 10.85 -1.84
C ILE A 130 12.31 10.73 -1.64
N SER A 131 11.70 11.75 -1.10
CA SER A 131 10.25 11.84 -0.88
C SER A 131 9.72 13.16 -1.42
N THR A 132 8.68 13.10 -2.23
CA THR A 132 7.99 14.29 -2.77
C THR A 132 7.10 14.96 -1.74
N GLY A 133 6.69 14.23 -0.68
CA GLY A 133 5.99 14.74 0.49
C GLY A 133 6.85 14.78 1.75
N LYS A 134 6.32 15.29 2.85
CA LYS A 134 6.99 15.27 4.15
C LYS A 134 7.16 13.84 4.63
N LEU A 135 8.38 13.32 4.60
CA LEU A 135 8.68 11.93 4.93
C LEU A 135 8.21 11.54 6.34
N GLN A 136 8.42 12.42 7.32
CA GLN A 136 7.99 12.15 8.71
C GLN A 136 6.49 11.94 8.80
N THR A 137 5.68 12.77 8.15
CA THR A 137 4.22 12.60 8.12
C THR A 137 3.81 11.29 7.45
N ARG A 138 4.52 10.89 6.39
CA ARG A 138 4.29 9.61 5.72
C ARG A 138 4.64 8.43 6.61
N ILE A 139 5.73 8.49 7.38
CA ILE A 139 6.11 7.44 8.34
C ILE A 139 5.03 7.31 9.43
N GLU A 140 4.55 8.41 9.98
CA GLU A 140 3.48 8.42 10.99
C GLU A 140 2.19 7.79 10.45
N GLN A 141 1.82 8.11 9.22
CA GLN A 141 0.61 7.60 8.58
C GLN A 141 0.72 6.12 8.14
N TRP A 142 1.87 5.72 7.59
CA TRP A 142 2.03 4.43 6.92
C TRP A 142 2.67 3.35 7.80
N VAL A 143 3.56 3.73 8.70
CA VAL A 143 4.30 2.79 9.55
C VAL A 143 3.72 2.76 10.96
N ALA A 144 3.56 3.92 11.58
CA ALA A 144 3.02 4.01 12.94
C ALA A 144 1.49 3.87 12.99
N MET A 145 0.81 3.99 11.84
CA MET A 145 -0.68 4.02 11.74
C MET A 145 -1.31 5.04 12.71
N GLU A 146 -0.55 6.03 13.11
CA GLU A 146 -1.03 7.10 13.96
C GLU A 146 -1.87 8.05 13.11
N SER A 147 -3.09 8.30 13.57
CA SER A 147 -3.89 9.39 13.03
C SER A 147 -3.14 10.68 13.32
N SER A 148 -2.56 11.33 12.31
CA SER A 148 -1.88 12.63 12.49
C SER A 148 -2.75 13.57 13.29
N PRO A 149 -2.16 14.40 14.20
CA PRO A 149 -2.88 15.47 14.89
C PRO A 149 -3.63 16.39 13.93
N ASP A 150 -3.11 16.55 12.70
CA ASP A 150 -3.79 17.26 11.60
C ASP A 150 -5.04 16.53 11.09
N THR A 151 -5.16 15.20 11.27
CA THR A 151 -6.43 14.49 11.02
C THR A 151 -7.44 14.74 12.15
N LYS A 152 -6.98 15.12 13.35
CA LYS A 152 -7.88 15.62 14.41
C LYS A 152 -8.30 17.07 14.16
N SER A 153 -7.49 17.87 13.47
CA SER A 153 -7.86 19.20 13.00
C SER A 153 -8.65 19.15 11.68
N SER A 154 -8.51 18.11 10.88
CA SER A 154 -9.38 17.84 9.73
C SER A 154 -10.78 17.33 10.15
N LYS A 155 -10.97 16.90 11.42
CA LYS A 155 -12.33 16.82 12.02
C LYS A 155 -12.99 18.19 12.17
N LYS A 156 -12.25 19.29 11.92
CA LYS A 156 -12.73 20.65 11.86
C LYS A 156 -12.42 21.35 10.53
N ARG A 157 -11.93 20.63 9.52
CA ARG A 157 -12.25 20.99 8.15
C ARG A 157 -13.74 20.75 8.05
N GLU A 158 -14.46 21.84 8.14
CA GLU A 158 -15.86 21.95 7.83
C GLU A 158 -16.23 20.97 6.74
N LEU A 159 -17.38 20.33 6.87
CA LEU A 159 -18.11 19.62 5.82
C LEU A 159 -18.23 20.48 4.54
N SER A 160 -17.11 20.85 3.95
CA SER A 160 -17.02 21.49 2.67
C SER A 160 -17.06 20.40 1.64
N SER A 161 -18.27 20.15 1.14
CA SER A 161 -18.64 19.43 -0.09
C SER A 161 -17.85 18.15 -0.33
N LYS A 162 -18.46 17.00 0.01
CA LYS A 162 -18.07 15.73 -0.57
C LYS A 162 -17.98 15.90 -2.08
N HIS A 163 -16.99 15.32 -2.70
CA HIS A 163 -16.85 15.35 -4.15
C HIS A 163 -17.95 14.51 -4.80
N VAL A 164 -18.42 14.98 -5.94
CA VAL A 164 -19.33 14.20 -6.78
C VAL A 164 -18.64 12.89 -7.16
N ARG A 165 -19.40 11.77 -7.20
CA ARG A 165 -18.90 10.47 -7.66
C ARG A 165 -18.21 10.65 -9.02
N PRO A 166 -16.93 10.22 -9.17
CA PRO A 166 -16.24 10.30 -10.45
C PRO A 166 -16.93 9.46 -11.53
N GLU A 167 -16.61 9.71 -12.79
CA GLU A 167 -17.01 8.81 -13.86
C GLU A 167 -16.25 7.51 -13.73
N VAL A 168 -16.94 6.42 -13.44
CA VAL A 168 -16.44 5.06 -13.34
C VAL A 168 -17.14 4.17 -14.36
N SER A 169 -16.58 2.99 -14.61
CA SER A 169 -17.07 2.05 -15.62
C SER A 169 -18.48 1.50 -15.33
N THR A 170 -18.91 1.54 -14.06
CA THR A 170 -20.19 0.98 -13.59
C THR A 170 -21.28 2.04 -13.44
N ALA A 171 -22.51 1.68 -13.76
CA ALA A 171 -23.68 2.51 -13.43
C ALA A 171 -23.89 2.55 -11.91
N TYR A 172 -24.37 3.68 -11.39
CA TYR A 172 -24.68 3.78 -9.97
C TYR A 172 -25.85 2.87 -9.59
N VAL A 173 -25.61 1.96 -8.65
CA VAL A 173 -26.63 1.14 -7.99
C VAL A 173 -26.58 1.43 -6.49
N ALA A 174 -27.71 1.85 -5.91
CA ALA A 174 -27.78 2.17 -4.49
C ALA A 174 -27.66 0.91 -3.62
N PRO A 175 -27.16 1.01 -2.37
CA PRO A 175 -27.17 -0.07 -1.39
C PRO A 175 -28.58 -0.68 -1.19
N ARG A 176 -28.65 -2.01 -1.16
CA ARG A 176 -29.89 -2.81 -1.11
C ARG A 176 -30.20 -3.33 0.30
N ASN A 177 -29.22 -3.35 1.17
CA ASN A 177 -29.32 -3.86 2.54
C ASN A 177 -28.43 -3.07 3.51
N GLU A 178 -28.58 -3.34 4.82
CA GLU A 178 -27.86 -2.63 5.87
C GLU A 178 -26.33 -2.82 5.81
N ASN A 179 -25.85 -3.98 5.38
CA ASN A 179 -24.44 -4.25 5.24
C ASN A 179 -23.83 -3.43 4.11
N GLU A 180 -24.47 -3.43 2.93
CA GLU A 180 -24.05 -2.64 1.78
C GLU A 180 -24.05 -1.14 2.13
N GLN A 181 -25.12 -0.66 2.81
CA GLN A 181 -25.18 0.74 3.23
C GLN A 181 -24.05 1.08 4.18
N ALA A 182 -23.78 0.23 5.16
CA ALA A 182 -22.74 0.45 6.14
C ALA A 182 -21.32 0.48 5.53
N ILE A 183 -21.06 -0.36 4.52
CA ILE A 183 -19.79 -0.38 3.78
C ILE A 183 -19.69 0.86 2.89
N ALA A 184 -20.76 1.21 2.17
CA ALA A 184 -20.82 2.40 1.33
C ALA A 184 -20.57 3.68 2.15
N ASP A 185 -21.14 3.79 3.35
CA ASP A 185 -20.92 4.93 4.26
C ASP A 185 -19.45 5.05 4.68
N ILE A 186 -18.80 3.93 4.99
CA ILE A 186 -17.36 3.90 5.30
C ILE A 186 -16.54 4.39 4.12
N TRP A 187 -16.86 3.93 2.91
CA TRP A 187 -16.15 4.37 1.70
C TRP A 187 -16.38 5.84 1.40
N GLN A 188 -17.63 6.32 1.49
CA GLN A 188 -17.97 7.72 1.28
C GLN A 188 -17.22 8.65 2.24
N GLU A 189 -17.08 8.24 3.51
CA GLU A 189 -16.37 9.03 4.51
C GLU A 189 -14.86 9.07 4.23
N LEU A 190 -14.26 7.93 3.89
CA LEU A 190 -12.81 7.83 3.68
C LEU A 190 -12.36 8.38 2.33
N LEU A 191 -13.16 8.18 1.27
CA LEU A 191 -12.88 8.68 -0.07
C LEU A 191 -13.34 10.15 -0.26
N GLY A 192 -14.16 10.68 0.63
CA GLY A 192 -14.69 12.03 0.50
C GLY A 192 -15.70 12.18 -0.64
N ILE A 193 -16.42 11.12 -1.01
CA ILE A 193 -17.36 11.06 -2.13
C ILE A 193 -18.79 11.16 -1.61
N GLU A 194 -19.67 11.86 -2.35
CA GLU A 194 -21.08 12.05 -1.94
C GLU A 194 -21.87 10.73 -1.93
N ARG A 195 -21.61 9.85 -2.89
CA ARG A 195 -22.29 8.56 -3.03
C ARG A 195 -21.40 7.50 -3.65
N VAL A 196 -21.50 6.29 -3.15
CA VAL A 196 -20.80 5.10 -3.65
C VAL A 196 -21.85 4.07 -4.03
N GLY A 197 -21.76 3.54 -5.26
CA GLY A 197 -22.60 2.45 -5.75
C GLY A 197 -22.06 1.10 -5.27
N ILE A 198 -22.95 0.09 -5.22
CA ILE A 198 -22.54 -1.24 -4.71
C ILE A 198 -21.58 -1.96 -5.64
N ASP A 199 -21.64 -1.68 -6.93
CA ASP A 199 -20.80 -2.31 -7.96
C ASP A 199 -19.63 -1.40 -8.39
N ASP A 200 -19.45 -0.25 -7.70
CA ASP A 200 -18.32 0.64 -7.97
C ASP A 200 -17.00 -0.03 -7.58
N ASN A 201 -16.02 0.05 -8.50
CA ASN A 201 -14.68 -0.40 -8.18
C ASN A 201 -13.98 0.63 -7.31
N TYR A 202 -13.47 0.18 -6.16
CA TYR A 202 -12.77 1.00 -5.17
C TYR A 202 -11.64 1.86 -5.77
N PHE A 203 -10.85 1.26 -6.68
CA PHE A 203 -9.71 1.94 -7.29
C PHE A 203 -10.14 2.99 -8.33
N GLU A 204 -11.25 2.73 -9.05
CA GLU A 204 -11.82 3.71 -9.97
C GLU A 204 -12.39 4.92 -9.24
N LEU A 205 -12.86 4.73 -8.00
CA LEU A 205 -13.28 5.81 -7.12
C LEU A 205 -12.11 6.63 -6.54
N GLY A 206 -10.86 6.27 -6.85
CA GLY A 206 -9.66 6.94 -6.35
C GLY A 206 -9.11 6.38 -5.05
N GLY A 207 -9.58 5.20 -4.65
CA GLY A 207 -9.04 4.49 -3.48
C GLY A 207 -7.61 4.02 -3.68
N ASP A 208 -6.85 4.01 -2.60
CA ASP A 208 -5.47 3.54 -2.54
C ASP A 208 -5.28 2.47 -1.45
N SER A 209 -4.07 1.89 -1.41
CA SER A 209 -3.76 0.81 -0.47
C SER A 209 -3.83 1.24 1.00
N LEU A 210 -3.57 2.52 1.31
CA LEU A 210 -3.66 3.03 2.67
C LEU A 210 -5.11 3.15 3.12
N LEU A 211 -5.95 3.75 2.28
CA LEU A 211 -7.38 3.86 2.53
C LEU A 211 -8.05 2.48 2.57
N ALA A 212 -7.61 1.51 1.74
CA ALA A 212 -8.07 0.13 1.81
C ALA A 212 -7.83 -0.50 3.19
N THR A 213 -6.65 -0.27 3.78
CA THR A 213 -6.35 -0.74 5.14
C THR A 213 -7.29 -0.11 6.18
N GLN A 214 -7.55 1.20 6.06
CA GLN A 214 -8.48 1.90 6.96
C GLN A 214 -9.92 1.41 6.79
N ILE A 215 -10.35 1.12 5.56
CA ILE A 215 -11.66 0.52 5.28
C ILE A 215 -11.79 -0.84 5.96
N ILE A 216 -10.81 -1.74 5.77
CA ILE A 216 -10.81 -3.07 6.38
C ILE A 216 -10.82 -2.96 7.91
N TYR A 217 -10.02 -2.06 8.48
CA TYR A 217 -10.04 -1.82 9.92
C TYR A 217 -11.41 -1.38 10.40
N ARG A 218 -12.07 -0.42 9.73
CA ARG A 218 -13.42 0.05 10.10
C ARG A 218 -14.49 -1.02 9.91
N ILE A 219 -14.39 -1.84 8.88
CA ILE A 219 -15.28 -3.00 8.66
C ILE A 219 -15.11 -3.99 9.82
N ARG A 220 -13.89 -4.32 10.20
CA ARG A 220 -13.59 -5.19 11.35
C ARG A 220 -14.21 -4.66 12.62
N GLU A 221 -14.03 -3.37 12.90
CA GLU A 221 -14.60 -2.73 14.09
C GLU A 221 -16.13 -2.74 14.08
N LYS A 222 -16.76 -2.48 12.94
CA LYS A 222 -18.22 -2.37 12.82
C LYS A 222 -18.91 -3.72 12.83
N PHE A 223 -18.40 -4.69 12.07
CA PHE A 223 -19.06 -6.00 11.90
C PHE A 223 -18.47 -7.10 12.79
N LYS A 224 -17.34 -6.83 13.47
CA LYS A 224 -16.58 -7.81 14.26
C LYS A 224 -16.21 -9.06 13.43
N VAL A 225 -15.89 -8.85 12.15
CA VAL A 225 -15.45 -9.87 11.20
C VAL A 225 -14.05 -9.56 10.72
N GLU A 226 -13.27 -10.59 10.41
CA GLU A 226 -11.98 -10.44 9.78
C GLU A 226 -12.12 -10.62 8.26
N ILE A 227 -11.67 -9.62 7.51
CA ILE A 227 -11.56 -9.64 6.06
C ILE A 227 -10.07 -9.54 5.73
N SER A 228 -9.57 -10.44 4.89
CA SER A 228 -8.20 -10.35 4.40
C SER A 228 -8.09 -9.27 3.33
N LEU A 229 -6.89 -8.71 3.19
CA LEU A 229 -6.59 -7.78 2.11
C LEU A 229 -6.74 -8.43 0.72
N ASP A 230 -6.45 -9.73 0.62
CA ASP A 230 -6.61 -10.46 -0.63
C ASP A 230 -8.06 -10.50 -1.06
N ASN A 231 -8.98 -10.81 -0.14
CA ASN A 231 -10.42 -10.76 -0.40
C ASN A 231 -10.88 -9.36 -0.85
N PHE A 232 -10.31 -8.31 -0.26
CA PHE A 232 -10.62 -6.94 -0.67
C PHE A 232 -10.11 -6.62 -2.08
N PHE A 233 -8.93 -7.12 -2.45
CA PHE A 233 -8.33 -6.82 -3.76
C PHE A 233 -8.80 -7.75 -4.89
N GLU A 234 -9.36 -8.92 -4.57
CA GLU A 234 -9.92 -9.85 -5.54
C GLU A 234 -11.17 -9.25 -6.21
N ASP A 235 -12.07 -8.67 -5.42
CA ASP A 235 -13.20 -7.88 -5.90
C ASP A 235 -13.41 -6.68 -4.97
N ALA A 236 -12.86 -5.54 -5.35
CA ALA A 236 -12.91 -4.31 -4.58
C ALA A 236 -14.23 -3.56 -4.81
N SER A 237 -15.37 -4.22 -4.55
CA SER A 237 -16.72 -3.65 -4.63
C SER A 237 -17.46 -3.77 -3.28
N VAL A 238 -18.44 -2.89 -3.06
CA VAL A 238 -19.28 -2.94 -1.84
C VAL A 238 -20.11 -4.23 -1.81
N SER A 239 -20.63 -4.67 -2.96
CA SER A 239 -21.42 -5.89 -3.07
C SER A 239 -20.62 -7.13 -2.68
N ALA A 240 -19.41 -7.30 -3.21
CA ALA A 240 -18.55 -8.43 -2.88
C ALA A 240 -18.16 -8.46 -1.39
N LEU A 241 -17.80 -7.32 -0.83
CA LEU A 241 -17.49 -7.22 0.61
C LEU A 241 -18.71 -7.54 1.48
N SER A 242 -19.91 -7.12 1.08
CA SER A 242 -21.15 -7.43 1.79
C SER A 242 -21.46 -8.93 1.79
N GLU A 243 -21.20 -9.63 0.68
CA GLU A 243 -21.37 -11.08 0.58
C GLU A 243 -20.39 -11.84 1.50
N ILE A 244 -19.12 -11.43 1.51
CA ILE A 244 -18.12 -12.02 2.39
C ILE A 244 -18.53 -11.82 3.86
N ILE A 245 -18.90 -10.61 4.26
CA ILE A 245 -19.34 -10.28 5.61
C ILE A 245 -20.56 -11.11 5.98
N GLY A 246 -21.58 -11.19 5.10
CA GLY A 246 -22.77 -11.98 5.30
C GLY A 246 -22.48 -13.46 5.54
N THR A 247 -21.57 -14.03 4.75
CA THR A 247 -21.13 -15.43 4.90
C THR A 247 -20.44 -15.66 6.25
N VAL A 248 -19.52 -14.78 6.66
CA VAL A 248 -18.81 -14.91 7.93
C VAL A 248 -19.75 -14.76 9.12
N LEU A 249 -20.68 -13.82 9.07
CA LEU A 249 -21.69 -13.62 10.12
C LEU A 249 -22.62 -14.85 10.24
N TRP A 250 -23.09 -15.38 9.14
CA TRP A 250 -23.92 -16.58 9.11
C TRP A 250 -23.19 -17.80 9.69
N LEU A 251 -21.91 -18.00 9.36
CA LEU A 251 -21.10 -19.07 9.94
C LEU A 251 -20.95 -18.94 11.44
N LYS A 252 -20.68 -17.72 11.95
CA LYS A 252 -20.59 -17.45 13.40
C LYS A 252 -21.90 -17.77 14.14
N GLU A 253 -23.03 -17.33 13.57
CA GLU A 253 -24.35 -17.62 14.17
C GLU A 253 -24.66 -19.11 14.18
N SER A 254 -24.32 -19.82 13.10
CA SER A 254 -24.52 -21.26 12.98
C SER A 254 -23.69 -22.04 14.00
N GLN A 255 -22.44 -21.64 14.23
CA GLN A 255 -21.57 -22.23 15.26
C GLN A 255 -22.08 -21.97 16.68
N LEU A 256 -22.59 -20.76 16.96
CA LEU A 256 -23.19 -20.43 18.26
C LEU A 256 -24.43 -21.30 18.54
N LYS A 257 -25.30 -21.45 17.56
CA LYS A 257 -26.52 -22.30 17.68
C LYS A 257 -26.15 -23.76 17.92
N ALA A 258 -25.13 -24.28 17.23
CA ALA A 258 -24.67 -25.65 17.40
C ALA A 258 -24.07 -25.90 18.80
N SER A 259 -23.30 -24.93 19.32
CA SER A 259 -22.72 -25.06 20.68
C SER A 259 -23.79 -24.94 21.80
N THR A 260 -24.81 -24.11 21.59
CA THR A 260 -25.91 -23.98 22.57
C THR A 260 -26.80 -25.23 22.62
N SER A 261 -27.05 -25.86 21.48
CA SER A 261 -27.82 -27.11 21.41
C SER A 261 -27.05 -28.30 22.02
N MET A 262 -25.71 -28.34 21.95
CA MET A 262 -24.90 -29.35 22.63
C MET A 262 -24.91 -29.19 24.15
N GLN A 263 -24.90 -27.96 24.68
CA GLN A 263 -24.96 -27.72 26.11
C GLN A 263 -26.31 -28.11 26.73
N GLN A 264 -27.42 -27.85 26.03
CA GLN A 264 -28.75 -28.24 26.51
C GLN A 264 -28.98 -29.76 26.54
N GLY A 265 -28.31 -30.52 25.64
CA GLY A 265 -28.39 -31.97 25.65
C GLY A 265 -27.59 -32.67 26.75
N TYR A 266 -26.74 -31.98 27.50
CA TYR A 266 -26.00 -32.52 28.66
C TYR A 266 -26.64 -32.22 30.02
N GLU A 267 -27.64 -31.34 30.06
CA GLU A 267 -28.38 -31.03 31.31
C GLU A 267 -29.65 -31.93 31.49
N GLU A 268 -30.00 -32.77 30.49
CA GLU A 268 -31.16 -33.67 30.54
C GLU A 268 -30.76 -35.17 30.76
N ILE A 269 -29.52 -35.49 31.17
CA ILE A 269 -29.06 -36.83 31.56
C ILE A 269 -28.61 -36.78 33.03
#